data_f8f218452542ba893e7f1e01975d5c59
#
_entry.id   f8f218452542ba893e7f1e01975d5c59
#
_cell.length_a   1.000
_cell.length_b   1.000
_cell.length_c   1.000
_cell.angle_alpha   90.00
_cell.angle_beta   90.00
_cell.angle_gamma   90.00
#
_symmetry.space_group_name_H-M   'P 1'
#
loop_
_entity.id
_entity.type
_entity.pdbx_description
1 polymer ?
#
loop_
_entity_poly.entity_id
_entity_poly.type
_entity_poly.pdbx_seq_one_letter_code
_entity_poly.pdbx_strand_id
1 'polypeptide(L)' 'MVDVEFNLMLADLAGKKRDRVEISCEMSLEEFIGHVGLKADDVGMQLINKEWAPFESRVHDGDYVQLFPWLEGG' A
#
# COMPACT_ATOMS: atom_id res chain seq x y z
N MET A 1 -6.45 12.99 0.06
CA MET A 1 -5.88 11.99 -0.88
C MET A 1 -4.72 11.25 -0.24
N VAL A 2 -4.60 9.99 -0.55
CA VAL A 2 -3.45 9.16 -0.15
C VAL A 2 -2.66 8.85 -1.41
N ASP A 3 -1.36 9.12 -1.39
CA ASP A 3 -0.50 8.76 -2.49
C ASP A 3 0.01 7.34 -2.23
N VAL A 4 -0.13 6.45 -3.21
CA VAL A 4 0.33 5.08 -3.07
C VAL A 4 1.28 4.72 -4.20
N GLU A 5 2.36 4.03 -3.84
CA GLU A 5 3.36 3.57 -4.78
C GLU A 5 3.39 2.04 -4.77
N PHE A 6 3.24 1.45 -5.95
CA PHE A 6 3.30 0.01 -6.14
C PHE A 6 4.65 -0.35 -6.73
N ASN A 7 5.44 -1.10 -6.00
CA ASN A 7 6.81 -1.41 -6.41
C ASN A 7 6.91 -2.79 -7.04
N LEU A 8 7.82 -2.91 -8.01
CA LEU A 8 8.15 -4.19 -8.66
C LEU A 8 6.89 -4.86 -9.21
N MET A 9 6.69 -6.15 -8.94
CA MET A 9 5.56 -6.89 -9.48
C MET A 9 4.20 -6.40 -8.97
N LEU A 10 4.15 -5.65 -7.86
CA LEU A 10 2.89 -5.08 -7.42
C LEU A 10 2.37 -4.05 -8.42
N ALA A 11 3.26 -3.39 -9.16
CA ALA A 11 2.83 -2.47 -10.21
C ALA A 11 2.08 -3.22 -11.32
N ASP A 12 2.49 -4.44 -11.62
CA ASP A 12 1.81 -5.27 -12.63
C ASP A 12 0.43 -5.70 -12.11
N LEU A 13 0.35 -6.10 -10.85
CA LEU A 13 -0.94 -6.50 -10.25
C LEU A 13 -1.91 -5.33 -10.16
N ALA A 14 -1.41 -4.16 -9.80
CA ALA A 14 -2.25 -2.96 -9.67
C ALA A 14 -2.56 -2.32 -11.02
N GLY A 15 -1.76 -2.62 -12.05
CA GLY A 15 -1.90 -2.01 -13.36
C GLY A 15 -1.32 -0.60 -13.45
N LYS A 16 -0.54 -0.18 -12.46
CA LYS A 16 0.06 1.15 -12.41
C LYS A 16 1.15 1.18 -11.36
N LYS A 17 2.07 2.13 -11.48
CA LYS A 17 3.16 2.29 -10.51
C LYS A 17 2.79 3.20 -9.35
N ARG A 18 1.89 4.15 -9.56
CA ARG A 18 1.46 5.13 -8.56
C ARG A 18 0.00 5.45 -8.75
N ASP A 19 -0.62 5.86 -7.66
CA ASP A 19 -2.00 6.33 -7.71
C ASP A 19 -2.22 7.33 -6.58
N ARG A 20 -3.22 8.16 -6.75
CA ARG A 20 -3.74 9.05 -5.71
C ARG A 20 -5.14 8.60 -5.40
N VAL A 21 -5.37 8.18 -4.19
CA VAL A 21 -6.62 7.55 -3.80
C VAL A 21 -7.33 8.40 -2.77
N GLU A 22 -8.59 8.71 -3.05
CA GLU A 22 -9.42 9.42 -2.11
C GLU A 22 -9.99 8.43 -1.11
N ILE A 23 -9.87 8.75 0.18
CA ILE A 23 -10.51 7.96 1.23
C ILE A 23 -11.44 8.86 2.02
N SER A 24 -12.60 8.35 2.36
CA SER A 24 -13.61 9.13 3.09
C SER A 24 -13.38 9.15 4.60
N CYS A 25 -12.61 8.20 5.10
CA CYS A 25 -12.28 8.11 6.52
C CYS A 25 -10.98 7.35 6.68
N GLU A 26 -10.34 7.48 7.84
CA GLU A 26 -9.14 6.68 8.10
C GLU A 26 -9.50 5.20 8.13
N MET A 27 -8.53 4.38 7.78
CA MET A 27 -8.72 2.94 7.76
C MET A 27 -7.38 2.26 8.06
N SER A 28 -7.42 0.97 8.36
CA SER A 28 -6.18 0.22 8.56
C SER A 28 -5.45 0.08 7.23
N LEU A 29 -4.13 -0.14 7.30
CA LEU A 29 -3.34 -0.37 6.10
C LEU A 29 -3.85 -1.60 5.36
N GLU A 30 -4.26 -2.65 6.07
CA GLU A 30 -4.83 -3.85 5.46
C GLU A 30 -6.09 -3.51 4.66
N GLU A 31 -6.98 -2.71 5.23
CA GLU A 31 -8.18 -2.27 4.53
C GLU A 31 -7.83 -1.42 3.31
N PHE A 32 -6.84 -0.54 3.46
CA PHE A 32 -6.39 0.31 2.36
C PHE A 32 -5.83 -0.53 1.21
N ILE A 33 -5.06 -1.57 1.52
CA ILE A 33 -4.52 -2.48 0.51
C ILE A 33 -5.67 -3.12 -0.29
N GLY A 34 -6.72 -3.57 0.38
CA GLY A 34 -7.90 -4.08 -0.28
C GLY A 34 -8.63 -3.01 -1.10
N HIS A 35 -8.64 -1.79 -0.60
CA HIS A 35 -9.29 -0.67 -1.28
C HIS A 35 -8.62 -0.35 -2.62
N VAL A 36 -7.32 -0.56 -2.74
CA VAL A 36 -6.61 -0.35 -4.00
C VAL A 36 -6.55 -1.60 -4.89
N GLY A 37 -7.28 -2.64 -4.52
CA GLY A 37 -7.44 -3.83 -5.37
C GLY A 37 -6.42 -4.92 -5.16
N LEU A 38 -5.62 -4.84 -4.12
CA LEU A 38 -4.65 -5.87 -3.78
C LEU A 38 -5.11 -6.67 -2.57
N LYS A 39 -4.39 -7.73 -2.26
CA LYS A 39 -4.60 -8.51 -1.05
C LYS A 39 -3.41 -8.28 -0.12
N ALA A 40 -3.65 -8.34 1.18
CA ALA A 40 -2.56 -8.22 2.15
C ALA A 40 -1.48 -9.27 1.89
N ASP A 41 -1.85 -10.46 1.45
CA ASP A 41 -0.91 -11.54 1.14
C ASP A 41 0.03 -11.21 -0.02
N ASP A 42 -0.35 -10.27 -0.88
CA ASP A 42 0.50 -9.84 -2.00
C ASP A 42 1.64 -8.93 -1.54
N VAL A 43 1.50 -8.33 -0.36
CA VAL A 43 2.41 -7.31 0.13
C VAL A 43 3.40 -7.90 1.13
N GLY A 44 4.68 -7.80 0.82
CA GLY A 44 5.74 -8.33 1.70
C GLY A 44 6.31 -7.28 2.63
N MET A 45 6.31 -6.00 2.21
CA MET A 45 6.78 -4.91 3.04
C MET A 45 5.96 -3.67 2.72
N GLN A 46 5.65 -2.89 3.74
CA GLN A 46 4.85 -1.70 3.58
C GLN A 46 5.40 -0.56 4.42
N LEU A 47 5.35 0.64 3.84
CA LEU A 47 5.80 1.86 4.49
C LEU A 47 4.69 2.90 4.45
N ILE A 48 4.52 3.63 5.53
CA ILE A 48 3.66 4.81 5.57
C ILE A 48 4.56 5.99 5.91
N ASN A 49 4.60 6.98 5.03
CA ASN A 49 5.45 8.16 5.19
C ASN A 49 6.92 7.76 5.41
N LYS A 50 7.36 6.76 4.63
CA LYS A 50 8.74 6.26 4.61
C LYS A 50 9.17 5.50 5.87
N GLU A 51 8.21 5.11 6.71
CA GLU A 51 8.47 4.31 7.89
C GLU A 51 7.72 2.99 7.79
N TRP A 52 8.36 1.88 8.17
CA TRP A 52 7.70 0.59 8.18
C TRP A 52 6.46 0.64 9.09
N ALA A 53 5.38 0.06 8.63
CA ALA A 53 4.12 0.06 9.36
C ALA A 53 3.46 -1.32 9.29
N PRO A 54 2.96 -1.82 10.43
CA PRO A 54 2.20 -3.07 10.41
C PRO A 54 0.84 -2.87 9.75
N PHE A 55 0.19 -3.98 9.41
CA PHE A 55 -1.10 -3.92 8.72
C PHE A 55 -2.20 -3.24 9.53
N GLU A 56 -2.10 -3.22 10.86
CA GLU A 56 -3.07 -2.55 11.73
C GLU A 56 -2.87 -1.05 11.80
N SER A 57 -1.77 -0.53 11.27
CA SER A 57 -1.52 0.92 11.28
C SER A 57 -2.62 1.65 10.54
N ARG A 58 -2.92 2.86 10.98
CA ARG A 58 -3.98 3.66 10.37
C ARG A 58 -3.41 4.47 9.20
N VAL A 59 -4.16 4.49 8.12
CA VAL A 59 -3.86 5.33 6.96
C VAL A 59 -4.79 6.53 7.02
N HIS A 60 -4.21 7.71 6.93
CA HIS A 60 -4.95 8.98 7.02
C HIS A 60 -4.83 9.75 5.72
N ASP A 61 -5.76 10.65 5.52
CA ASP A 61 -5.69 11.58 4.38
C ASP A 61 -4.35 12.32 4.43
N GLY A 62 -3.69 12.39 3.30
CA GLY A 62 -2.38 13.03 3.19
C GLY A 62 -1.19 12.10 3.35
N ASP A 63 -1.43 10.85 3.70
CA ASP A 63 -0.33 9.89 3.86
C ASP A 63 0.24 9.44 2.52
N TYR A 64 1.49 8.99 2.56
CA TYR A 64 2.19 8.40 1.44
C TYR A 64 2.47 6.94 1.78
N VAL A 65 1.89 6.04 1.01
CA VAL A 65 2.00 4.59 1.23
C VAL A 65 2.87 3.97 0.16
N GLN A 66 3.85 3.18 0.56
CA GLN A 66 4.70 2.45 -0.36
C GLN A 66 4.52 0.95 -0.09
N LEU A 67 4.18 0.20 -1.13
CA LEU A 67 3.94 -1.23 -1.03
C LEU A 67 4.97 -1.98 -1.86
N PHE A 68 5.52 -3.03 -1.28
CA PHE A 68 6.54 -3.87 -1.91
C PHE A 68 6.08 -5.31 -1.89
N PRO A 69 6.41 -6.10 -2.93
CA PRO A 69 6.06 -7.52 -2.93
C PRO A 69 6.97 -8.31 -2.01
N TRP A 70 6.66 -9.58 -1.84
CA TRP A 70 7.56 -10.50 -1.15
C TRP A 70 8.86 -10.60 -1.97
N LEU A 71 9.97 -10.47 -1.27
CA LEU A 71 11.29 -10.68 -1.86
C LEU A 71 11.61 -12.16 -1.70
N GLU A 72 11.61 -12.88 -2.81
CA GLU A 72 12.04 -14.26 -2.76
C GLU A 72 13.55 -14.30 -2.67
N GLY A 73 14.03 -14.80 -1.58
CA GLY A 73 15.44 -14.99 -1.38
C GLY A 73 15.97 -16.02 -2.35
N GLY A 74 16.57 -15.56 -3.33
CA GLY A 74 17.37 -16.22 -4.27
C GLY A 74 17.20 -17.48 -4.84
#